data_c9c3c0fdec910b6d1a4f39cbaf165c48
#
_entry.id   c9c3c0fdec910b6d1a4f39cbaf165c48
#
_cell.length_a   1.000
_cell.length_b   1.000
_cell.length_c   1.000
_cell.angle_alpha   90.00
_cell.angle_beta   90.00
_cell.angle_gamma   90.00
#
_symmetry.space_group_name_H-M   'P 1'
#
loop_
_entity.id
_entity.type
_entity.pdbx_description
1 polymer ?
#
loop_
_entity_poly.entity_id
_entity_poly.type
_entity_poly.pdbx_seq_one_letter_code
_entity_poly.pdbx_strand_id
1 'polypeptide(L)'
;MVRVATKRRVDLAALKRRPSSLTLRRAPDPVALPPEESVAIGFHLRRERRLRKLLLKDVADATGLSVSLISKIETNKVSPSLSTLHKVAKVLGTSVSALFAIEETIAQVVSRPEQRPIAGRVQTMREWDGIEAEIMVPYAAGRLLEGFVFIMQPGGHSGGLLQHDGEECGYVLSGQLELTVGGTRHELNPGDSFFFPSTIPHAYRNPGKSIARVLWINTPPTF
;
A
#
# COMPACT_ATOMS: atom_id res chain seq x y z
N MET A 1 14.61 -44.67 -36.39
CA MET A 1 15.60 -43.57 -36.58
C MET A 1 15.08 -42.33 -35.87
N VAL A 2 15.57 -42.03 -34.67
CA VAL A 2 15.15 -40.88 -33.89
C VAL A 2 16.19 -39.76 -34.12
N ARG A 3 15.74 -38.62 -34.67
CA ARG A 3 16.61 -37.44 -34.85
C ARG A 3 16.86 -36.75 -33.51
N VAL A 4 18.11 -36.73 -33.07
CA VAL A 4 18.60 -36.02 -31.91
C VAL A 4 18.63 -34.51 -32.24
N ALA A 5 17.89 -33.72 -31.46
CA ALA A 5 17.89 -32.26 -31.59
C ALA A 5 19.18 -31.68 -30.99
N THR A 6 19.89 -30.93 -31.81
CA THR A 6 21.14 -30.26 -31.47
C THR A 6 20.88 -29.12 -30.47
N LYS A 7 21.44 -29.22 -29.26
CA LYS A 7 21.45 -28.15 -28.24
C LYS A 7 22.21 -26.93 -28.80
N ARG A 8 21.51 -25.82 -29.02
CA ARG A 8 22.14 -24.51 -29.27
C ARG A 8 22.89 -24.09 -27.99
N ARG A 9 24.19 -23.95 -28.09
CA ARG A 9 25.01 -23.32 -27.05
C ARG A 9 24.66 -21.84 -27.02
N VAL A 10 24.24 -21.34 -25.86
CA VAL A 10 24.05 -19.92 -25.62
C VAL A 10 25.47 -19.32 -25.44
N ASP A 11 25.81 -18.36 -26.26
CA ASP A 11 27.09 -17.65 -26.18
C ASP A 11 27.04 -16.65 -25.02
N LEU A 12 27.69 -17.04 -23.92
CA LEU A 12 27.82 -16.20 -22.71
C LEU A 12 28.66 -14.93 -22.94
N ALA A 13 29.41 -14.81 -24.04
CA ALA A 13 30.22 -13.63 -24.33
C ALA A 13 29.38 -12.43 -24.80
N ALA A 14 28.18 -12.68 -25.34
CA ALA A 14 27.27 -11.64 -25.79
C ALA A 14 26.59 -10.87 -24.62
N LEU A 15 26.55 -11.45 -23.42
CA LEU A 15 25.92 -10.85 -22.23
C LEU A 15 26.79 -9.83 -21.48
N LYS A 16 28.07 -9.69 -21.89
CA LYS A 16 29.02 -8.78 -21.19
C LYS A 16 29.13 -7.38 -21.79
N ARG A 17 28.36 -7.04 -22.81
CA ARG A 17 28.34 -5.66 -23.33
C ARG A 17 27.38 -4.82 -22.51
N ARG A 18 27.88 -4.15 -21.47
CA ARG A 18 27.18 -3.03 -20.82
C ARG A 18 27.04 -1.91 -21.84
N PRO A 19 25.82 -1.37 -22.09
CA PRO A 19 25.70 -0.12 -22.81
C PRO A 19 26.29 0.97 -21.91
N SER A 20 27.34 1.61 -22.36
CA SER A 20 27.91 2.80 -21.74
C SER A 20 26.91 3.96 -21.91
N SER A 21 26.71 4.69 -20.81
CA SER A 21 25.93 5.94 -20.68
C SER A 21 24.42 5.84 -20.81
N LEU A 22 23.75 5.36 -19.76
CA LEU A 22 22.43 5.89 -19.40
C LEU A 22 22.65 7.29 -18.80
N THR A 23 22.47 8.32 -19.59
CA THR A 23 22.36 9.70 -19.10
C THR A 23 21.08 9.75 -18.28
N LEU A 24 21.21 9.71 -16.96
CA LEU A 24 20.11 10.00 -16.05
C LEU A 24 19.59 11.41 -16.36
N ARG A 25 18.45 11.51 -17.04
CA ARG A 25 17.75 12.80 -17.15
C ARG A 25 17.42 13.25 -15.74
N ARG A 26 17.90 14.45 -15.38
CA ARG A 26 17.53 15.13 -14.14
C ARG A 26 16.02 15.11 -14.00
N ALA A 27 15.53 14.68 -12.84
CA ALA A 27 14.11 14.75 -12.52
C ALA A 27 13.61 16.18 -12.72
N PRO A 28 12.44 16.40 -13.33
CA PRO A 28 11.86 17.73 -13.41
C PRO A 28 11.64 18.26 -12.00
N ASP A 29 11.82 19.58 -11.85
CA ASP A 29 11.57 20.27 -10.59
C ASP A 29 10.13 19.99 -10.13
N PRO A 30 9.87 19.91 -8.82
CA PRO A 30 8.54 19.59 -8.31
C PRO A 30 7.54 20.64 -8.79
N VAL A 31 6.61 20.21 -9.64
CA VAL A 31 5.46 21.02 -10.03
C VAL A 31 4.65 21.23 -8.76
N ALA A 32 4.42 22.49 -8.39
CA ALA A 32 3.53 22.85 -7.30
C ALA A 32 2.13 22.28 -7.61
N LEU A 33 1.72 21.28 -6.85
CA LEU A 33 0.40 20.68 -6.95
C LEU A 33 -0.65 21.70 -6.45
N PRO A 34 -1.86 21.73 -7.05
CA PRO A 34 -2.94 22.56 -6.56
C PRO A 34 -3.31 22.14 -5.12
N PRO A 35 -3.93 23.05 -4.31
CA PRO A 35 -4.28 22.76 -2.93
C PRO A 35 -5.21 21.55 -2.85
N GLU A 36 -4.79 20.57 -2.06
CA GLU A 36 -5.35 19.23 -1.92
C GLU A 36 -6.82 19.28 -1.48
N GLU A 37 -7.71 18.73 -2.30
CA GLU A 37 -8.96 18.16 -1.80
C GLU A 37 -8.61 16.89 -1.01
N SER A 38 -8.49 17.02 0.30
CA SER A 38 -8.29 15.88 1.18
C SER A 38 -9.50 14.95 1.03
N VAL A 39 -9.27 13.75 0.51
CA VAL A 39 -10.30 12.70 0.47
C VAL A 39 -10.70 12.39 1.92
N ALA A 40 -11.87 12.90 2.31
CA ALA A 40 -12.37 12.77 3.67
C ALA A 40 -12.84 11.33 3.88
N ILE A 41 -11.95 10.47 4.39
CA ILE A 41 -12.18 9.01 4.58
C ILE A 41 -13.48 8.72 5.33
N GLY A 42 -13.87 9.58 6.26
CA GLY A 42 -15.13 9.45 6.97
C GLY A 42 -16.35 9.51 6.05
N PHE A 43 -16.29 10.30 4.99
CA PHE A 43 -17.35 10.33 3.98
C PHE A 43 -17.49 8.97 3.28
N HIS A 44 -16.38 8.36 2.88
CA HIS A 44 -16.37 7.05 2.22
C HIS A 44 -16.87 5.95 3.16
N LEU A 45 -16.41 5.91 4.41
CA LEU A 45 -16.89 4.97 5.42
C LEU A 45 -18.41 5.09 5.63
N ARG A 46 -18.92 6.32 5.75
CA ARG A 46 -20.36 6.59 5.90
C ARG A 46 -21.15 6.14 4.67
N ARG A 47 -20.63 6.42 3.46
CA ARG A 47 -21.22 5.98 2.19
C ARG A 47 -21.31 4.45 2.15
N GLU A 48 -20.20 3.76 2.39
CA GLU A 48 -20.12 2.29 2.35
C GLU A 48 -21.05 1.64 3.38
N ARG A 49 -21.09 2.15 4.60
CA ARG A 49 -22.03 1.68 5.61
C ARG A 49 -23.49 1.84 5.16
N ARG A 50 -23.85 3.01 4.62
CA ARG A 50 -25.22 3.30 4.16
C ARG A 50 -25.64 2.45 2.97
N LEU A 51 -24.76 2.22 2.02
CA LEU A 51 -25.01 1.33 0.86
C LEU A 51 -25.36 -0.09 1.32
N ARG A 52 -24.76 -0.54 2.43
CA ARG A 52 -25.07 -1.84 3.05
C ARG A 52 -26.23 -1.79 4.04
N LYS A 53 -26.89 -0.65 4.17
CA LYS A 53 -28.02 -0.43 5.10
C LYS A 53 -27.67 -0.72 6.57
N LEU A 54 -26.40 -0.61 6.95
CA LEU A 54 -25.95 -0.82 8.32
C LEU A 54 -26.13 0.45 9.16
N LEU A 55 -26.53 0.27 10.41
CA LEU A 55 -26.55 1.34 11.41
C LEU A 55 -25.14 1.53 12.01
N LEU A 56 -24.91 2.69 12.61
CA LEU A 56 -23.66 2.94 13.37
C LEU A 56 -23.44 1.90 14.46
N LYS A 57 -24.54 1.44 15.08
CA LYS A 57 -24.50 0.41 16.11
C LYS A 57 -24.03 -0.94 15.56
N ASP A 58 -24.49 -1.33 14.37
CA ASP A 58 -24.12 -2.61 13.76
C ASP A 58 -22.59 -2.69 13.53
N VAL A 59 -22.03 -1.58 13.03
CA VAL A 59 -20.57 -1.49 12.84
C VAL A 59 -19.84 -1.45 14.18
N ALA A 60 -20.38 -0.73 15.18
CA ALA A 60 -19.78 -0.67 16.51
C ALA A 60 -19.73 -2.05 17.16
N ASP A 61 -20.84 -2.79 17.14
CA ASP A 61 -20.95 -4.13 17.73
C ASP A 61 -20.00 -5.13 17.03
N ALA A 62 -19.90 -5.05 15.68
CA ALA A 62 -19.06 -5.95 14.91
C ALA A 62 -17.55 -5.65 15.01
N THR A 63 -17.17 -4.37 15.28
CA THR A 63 -15.76 -3.97 15.38
C THR A 63 -15.24 -3.93 16.82
N GLY A 64 -16.12 -3.95 17.82
CA GLY A 64 -15.79 -3.70 19.22
C GLY A 64 -15.47 -2.23 19.52
N LEU A 65 -15.80 -1.30 18.61
CA LEU A 65 -15.60 0.14 18.77
C LEU A 65 -16.87 0.80 19.34
N SER A 66 -16.74 1.98 19.95
CA SER A 66 -17.92 2.72 20.39
C SER A 66 -18.65 3.39 19.22
N VAL A 67 -19.97 3.46 19.29
CA VAL A 67 -20.82 4.19 18.33
C VAL A 67 -20.35 5.64 18.16
N SER A 68 -19.94 6.27 19.28
CA SER A 68 -19.44 7.63 19.28
C SER A 68 -18.14 7.77 18.48
N LEU A 69 -17.22 6.79 18.60
CA LEU A 69 -15.98 6.79 17.84
C LEU A 69 -16.23 6.66 16.34
N ILE A 70 -17.08 5.69 15.92
CA ILE A 70 -17.42 5.51 14.50
C ILE A 70 -18.10 6.76 13.94
N SER A 71 -19.02 7.38 14.67
CA SER A 71 -19.65 8.64 14.26
C SER A 71 -18.66 9.78 14.11
N LYS A 72 -17.66 9.89 15.01
CA LYS A 72 -16.60 10.90 14.91
C LYS A 72 -15.69 10.65 13.71
N ILE A 73 -15.38 9.40 13.40
CA ILE A 73 -14.62 9.01 12.21
C ILE A 73 -15.41 9.40 10.95
N GLU A 74 -16.67 8.99 10.84
CA GLU A 74 -17.53 9.29 9.67
C GLU A 74 -17.77 10.79 9.45
N THR A 75 -17.61 11.59 10.49
CA THR A 75 -17.71 13.06 10.41
C THR A 75 -16.37 13.76 10.37
N ASN A 76 -15.28 13.01 10.16
CA ASN A 76 -13.90 13.50 10.11
C ASN A 76 -13.46 14.32 11.33
N LYS A 77 -14.08 14.10 12.50
CA LYS A 77 -13.72 14.74 13.78
C LYS A 77 -12.59 14.01 14.49
N VAL A 78 -12.36 12.77 14.14
CA VAL A 78 -11.29 11.92 14.66
C VAL A 78 -10.72 11.10 13.51
N SER A 79 -9.41 11.02 13.47
CA SER A 79 -8.68 10.18 12.54
C SER A 79 -8.60 8.77 13.08
N PRO A 80 -9.08 7.76 12.32
CA PRO A 80 -8.92 6.38 12.72
C PRO A 80 -7.47 5.94 12.53
N SER A 81 -7.02 5.03 13.40
CA SER A 81 -5.81 4.28 13.14
C SER A 81 -5.99 3.32 11.95
N LEU A 82 -4.90 2.87 11.34
CA LEU A 82 -4.95 1.87 10.27
C LEU A 82 -5.64 0.59 10.76
N SER A 83 -5.32 0.13 11.95
CA SER A 83 -5.96 -1.01 12.61
C SER A 83 -7.47 -0.80 12.77
N THR A 84 -7.90 0.41 13.13
CA THR A 84 -9.33 0.79 13.19
C THR A 84 -9.96 0.76 11.81
N LEU A 85 -9.28 1.30 10.79
CA LEU A 85 -9.75 1.27 9.41
C LEU A 85 -9.93 -0.14 8.88
N HIS A 86 -8.96 -1.03 9.13
CA HIS A 86 -9.07 -2.44 8.76
C HIS A 86 -10.30 -3.11 9.38
N LYS A 87 -10.52 -2.92 10.69
CA LYS A 87 -11.69 -3.48 11.37
C LYS A 87 -12.99 -2.99 10.74
N VAL A 88 -13.11 -1.69 10.50
CA VAL A 88 -14.31 -1.11 9.90
C VAL A 88 -14.46 -1.54 8.45
N ALA A 89 -13.41 -1.50 7.65
CA ALA A 89 -13.43 -1.94 6.25
C ALA A 89 -13.84 -3.42 6.13
N LYS A 90 -13.31 -4.30 6.98
CA LYS A 90 -13.68 -5.73 7.02
C LYS A 90 -15.19 -5.91 7.30
N VAL A 91 -15.74 -5.19 8.26
CA VAL A 91 -17.19 -5.23 8.57
C VAL A 91 -18.02 -4.68 7.41
N LEU A 92 -17.50 -3.67 6.73
CA LEU A 92 -18.16 -3.11 5.55
C LEU A 92 -17.94 -3.96 4.29
N GLY A 93 -17.18 -5.07 4.33
CA GLY A 93 -16.87 -5.90 3.17
C GLY A 93 -16.18 -5.10 2.07
N THR A 94 -15.27 -4.21 2.44
CA THR A 94 -14.47 -3.38 1.54
C THR A 94 -13.02 -3.39 2.00
N SER A 95 -12.11 -2.86 1.19
CA SER A 95 -10.71 -2.67 1.58
C SER A 95 -10.45 -1.23 2.00
N VAL A 96 -9.35 -1.01 2.71
CA VAL A 96 -8.94 0.36 3.07
C VAL A 96 -8.61 1.16 1.81
N SER A 97 -7.97 0.54 0.80
CA SER A 97 -7.71 1.18 -0.49
C SER A 97 -9.00 1.60 -1.21
N ALA A 98 -10.08 0.81 -1.09
CA ALA A 98 -11.39 1.17 -1.65
C ALA A 98 -11.99 2.43 -1.02
N LEU A 99 -11.67 2.68 0.24
CA LEU A 99 -12.14 3.88 0.94
C LEU A 99 -11.43 5.15 0.47
N PHE A 100 -10.27 5.01 -0.19
CA PHE A 100 -9.51 6.10 -0.80
C PHE A 100 -9.68 6.18 -2.31
N ALA A 101 -10.38 5.22 -2.92
CA ALA A 101 -10.58 5.21 -4.36
C ALA A 101 -11.46 6.40 -4.79
N ILE A 102 -10.89 7.28 -5.58
CA ILE A 102 -11.66 8.16 -6.46
C ILE A 102 -12.24 7.24 -7.53
N GLU A 103 -13.53 7.37 -7.87
CA GLU A 103 -14.18 6.58 -8.94
C GLU A 103 -13.45 6.84 -10.28
N GLU A 104 -12.35 6.14 -10.52
CA GLU A 104 -11.67 6.19 -11.80
C GLU A 104 -12.00 4.97 -12.65
N THR A 105 -12.37 5.28 -13.85
CA THR A 105 -12.76 4.40 -14.95
C THR A 105 -11.71 3.30 -15.17
N ILE A 106 -12.16 2.06 -15.24
CA ILE A 106 -11.41 0.77 -15.39
C ILE A 106 -10.46 0.71 -16.63
N ALA A 107 -10.28 1.79 -17.36
CA ALA A 107 -9.60 1.80 -18.67
C ALA A 107 -8.07 2.04 -18.62
N GLN A 108 -7.47 2.33 -17.47
CA GLN A 108 -6.06 2.70 -17.45
C GLN A 108 -5.15 1.49 -17.20
N VAL A 109 -4.56 0.97 -18.27
CA VAL A 109 -3.57 -0.13 -18.20
C VAL A 109 -2.22 0.38 -17.67
N VAL A 110 -1.90 1.64 -17.92
CA VAL A 110 -0.63 2.26 -17.54
C VAL A 110 -0.87 3.39 -16.57
N SER A 111 -0.33 3.29 -15.36
CA SER A 111 -0.35 4.34 -14.34
C SER A 111 0.98 5.07 -14.32
N ARG A 112 0.97 6.39 -14.59
CA ARG A 112 2.17 7.23 -14.56
C ARG A 112 2.40 7.77 -13.16
N PRO A 113 3.66 7.96 -12.71
CA PRO A 113 3.96 8.45 -11.36
C PRO A 113 3.21 9.74 -11.00
N GLU A 114 3.15 10.70 -11.93
CA GLU A 114 2.48 11.98 -11.77
C GLU A 114 0.95 11.91 -11.68
N GLN A 115 0.37 10.78 -12.02
CA GLN A 115 -1.09 10.53 -12.01
C GLN A 115 -1.54 9.67 -10.83
N ARG A 116 -0.59 9.13 -10.05
CA ARG A 116 -0.91 8.20 -8.97
C ARG A 116 -1.42 8.96 -7.76
N PRO A 117 -2.58 8.58 -7.22
CA PRO A 117 -3.04 9.09 -5.95
C PRO A 117 -2.05 8.74 -4.83
N ILE A 118 -1.89 9.64 -3.88
CA ILE A 118 -1.09 9.40 -2.68
C ILE A 118 -2.06 9.26 -1.50
N ALA A 119 -2.13 8.08 -0.91
CA ALA A 119 -2.78 7.85 0.37
C ALA A 119 -1.78 8.14 1.51
N GLY A 120 -2.26 8.68 2.64
CA GLY A 120 -1.40 8.94 3.81
C GLY A 120 -0.95 10.38 4.00
N ARG A 121 -1.12 11.28 2.99
CA ARG A 121 -1.04 12.73 3.25
C ARG A 121 -2.25 13.27 4.03
N VAL A 122 -3.27 12.45 4.20
CA VAL A 122 -4.43 12.81 5.01
C VAL A 122 -3.98 12.75 6.46
N GLN A 123 -3.99 13.86 7.17
CA GLN A 123 -3.66 14.03 8.60
C GLN A 123 -4.41 13.09 9.55
N THR A 124 -5.09 12.10 9.02
CA THR A 124 -6.02 11.22 9.68
C THR A 124 -5.48 9.82 10.02
N MET A 125 -4.28 9.46 9.53
CA MET A 125 -3.68 8.17 9.87
C MET A 125 -2.49 8.35 10.82
N ARG A 126 -2.76 8.56 12.10
CA ARG A 126 -1.72 8.71 13.15
C ARG A 126 -0.79 7.49 13.29
N GLU A 127 -1.18 6.35 12.75
CA GLU A 127 -0.39 5.11 12.86
C GLU A 127 0.58 4.95 11.68
N TRP A 128 0.35 5.62 10.55
CA TRP A 128 1.34 5.75 9.47
C TRP A 128 2.18 7.01 9.67
N ASP A 129 2.76 7.14 10.83
CA ASP A 129 3.64 8.27 11.07
C ASP A 129 4.83 8.18 10.12
N GLY A 130 4.96 9.18 9.26
CA GLY A 130 6.05 9.26 8.29
C GLY A 130 5.95 8.30 7.09
N ILE A 131 4.77 7.75 6.74
CA ILE A 131 4.57 6.92 5.55
C ILE A 131 3.52 7.52 4.63
N GLU A 132 3.85 7.65 3.35
CA GLU A 132 2.93 7.93 2.26
C GLU A 132 2.84 6.70 1.35
N ALA A 133 1.64 6.36 0.86
CA ALA A 133 1.43 5.27 -0.08
C ALA A 133 1.03 5.81 -1.45
N GLU A 134 1.90 5.72 -2.43
CA GLU A 134 1.62 6.00 -3.82
C GLU A 134 0.87 4.81 -4.42
N ILE A 135 -0.39 4.99 -4.82
CA ILE A 135 -1.26 3.91 -5.29
C ILE A 135 -0.88 3.54 -6.73
N MET A 136 -0.24 2.38 -6.92
CA MET A 136 0.13 1.86 -8.24
C MET A 136 -1.03 1.14 -8.93
N VAL A 137 -1.78 0.37 -8.16
CA VAL A 137 -2.93 -0.39 -8.64
C VAL A 137 -4.18 0.21 -8.01
N PRO A 138 -4.91 1.08 -8.73
CA PRO A 138 -6.15 1.67 -8.22
C PRO A 138 -7.15 0.60 -7.83
N TYR A 139 -7.93 0.86 -6.80
CA TYR A 139 -9.00 -0.04 -6.42
C TYR A 139 -10.03 -0.19 -7.53
N ALA A 140 -10.46 -1.43 -7.77
CA ALA A 140 -11.66 -1.72 -8.55
C ALA A 140 -12.33 -2.97 -7.98
N ALA A 141 -13.66 -3.00 -8.01
CA ALA A 141 -14.42 -4.16 -7.55
C ALA A 141 -13.99 -5.43 -8.31
N GLY A 142 -13.70 -6.51 -7.55
CA GLY A 142 -13.26 -7.78 -8.12
C GLY A 142 -11.78 -7.87 -8.47
N ARG A 143 -10.97 -6.86 -8.21
CA ARG A 143 -9.50 -7.00 -8.30
C ARG A 143 -8.99 -7.94 -7.23
N LEU A 144 -8.01 -8.75 -7.63
CA LEU A 144 -7.38 -9.75 -6.76
C LEU A 144 -6.14 -9.22 -6.05
N LEU A 145 -5.62 -8.07 -6.47
CA LEU A 145 -4.41 -7.47 -5.89
C LEU A 145 -4.56 -5.96 -5.76
N GLU A 146 -3.83 -5.41 -4.83
CA GLU A 146 -3.53 -3.99 -4.71
C GLU A 146 -2.02 -3.79 -4.69
N GLY A 147 -1.56 -2.60 -5.05
CA GLY A 147 -0.14 -2.32 -5.13
C GLY A 147 0.17 -0.87 -4.81
N PHE A 148 1.23 -0.68 -4.03
CA PHE A 148 1.69 0.62 -3.57
C PHE A 148 3.18 0.79 -3.79
N VAL A 149 3.62 2.04 -3.85
CA VAL A 149 4.99 2.39 -3.47
C VAL A 149 4.90 3.15 -2.15
N PHE A 150 5.34 2.51 -1.07
CA PHE A 150 5.49 3.20 0.21
C PHE A 150 6.69 4.14 0.16
N ILE A 151 6.47 5.38 0.53
CA ILE A 151 7.47 6.43 0.70
C ILE A 151 7.56 6.67 2.20
N MET A 152 8.62 6.13 2.80
CA MET A 152 8.77 6.11 4.26
C MET A 152 9.85 7.10 4.68
N GLN A 153 9.46 8.11 5.44
CA GLN A 153 10.40 9.04 6.07
C GLN A 153 11.31 8.28 7.07
N PRO A 154 12.49 8.83 7.42
CA PRO A 154 13.26 8.29 8.54
C PRO A 154 12.41 8.13 9.79
N GLY A 155 12.39 6.92 10.37
CA GLY A 155 11.56 6.58 11.52
C GLY A 155 10.09 6.26 11.20
N GLY A 156 9.62 6.45 9.96
CA GLY A 156 8.26 6.10 9.56
C GLY A 156 7.96 4.61 9.77
N HIS A 157 6.76 4.28 10.26
CA HIS A 157 6.41 2.92 10.70
C HIS A 157 4.92 2.60 10.57
N SER A 158 4.57 1.30 10.61
CA SER A 158 3.20 0.80 10.52
C SER A 158 2.31 1.07 11.75
N GLY A 159 2.86 1.67 12.81
CA GLY A 159 2.11 2.01 14.02
C GLY A 159 1.83 0.85 14.95
N GLY A 160 2.19 -0.38 14.59
CA GLY A 160 1.96 -1.58 15.38
C GLY A 160 1.97 -2.85 14.55
N LEU A 161 1.56 -3.95 15.16
CA LEU A 161 1.41 -5.22 14.47
C LEU A 161 0.13 -5.22 13.64
N LEU A 162 0.27 -5.55 12.37
CA LEU A 162 -0.79 -5.79 11.41
C LEU A 162 -1.03 -7.29 11.29
N GLN A 163 -2.25 -7.69 10.99
CA GLN A 163 -2.61 -9.07 10.71
C GLN A 163 -3.93 -9.09 9.94
N HIS A 164 -3.95 -9.73 8.78
CA HIS A 164 -5.14 -9.84 7.94
C HIS A 164 -5.06 -11.09 7.04
N ASP A 165 -6.15 -11.41 6.36
CA ASP A 165 -6.16 -12.52 5.41
C ASP A 165 -5.35 -12.14 4.17
N GLY A 166 -4.71 -13.14 3.52
CA GLY A 166 -4.02 -12.97 2.27
C GLY A 166 -2.50 -13.16 2.34
N GLU A 167 -1.83 -12.65 1.34
CA GLU A 167 -0.37 -12.72 1.19
C GLU A 167 0.18 -11.36 0.75
N GLU A 168 1.38 -11.10 1.19
CA GLU A 168 2.11 -9.89 0.85
C GLU A 168 3.45 -10.22 0.24
N CYS A 169 3.83 -9.42 -0.76
CA CYS A 169 5.20 -9.41 -1.24
C CYS A 169 5.66 -7.99 -1.53
N GLY A 170 6.97 -7.78 -1.52
CA GLY A 170 7.52 -6.48 -1.82
C GLY A 170 8.98 -6.50 -2.22
N TYR A 171 9.46 -5.32 -2.60
CA TYR A 171 10.82 -5.10 -3.07
C TYR A 171 11.31 -3.73 -2.63
N VAL A 172 12.49 -3.67 -2.03
CA VAL A 172 13.09 -2.41 -1.60
C VAL A 172 13.72 -1.71 -2.80
N LEU A 173 13.15 -0.58 -3.19
CA LEU A 173 13.63 0.24 -4.31
C LEU A 173 14.80 1.14 -3.90
N SER A 174 14.71 1.73 -2.70
CA SER A 174 15.76 2.59 -2.13
C SER A 174 15.60 2.73 -0.62
N GLY A 175 16.64 3.16 0.07
CA GLY A 175 16.64 3.32 1.53
C GLY A 175 16.75 1.99 2.26
N GLN A 176 16.22 1.91 3.47
CA GLN A 176 16.26 0.72 4.31
C GLN A 176 14.86 0.39 4.84
N LEU A 177 14.55 -0.89 4.92
CA LEU A 177 13.32 -1.39 5.52
C LEU A 177 13.66 -2.38 6.64
N GLU A 178 13.10 -2.17 7.80
CA GLU A 178 13.02 -3.18 8.84
C GLU A 178 11.63 -3.79 8.81
N LEU A 179 11.56 -5.09 8.54
CA LEU A 179 10.33 -5.87 8.49
C LEU A 179 10.34 -6.89 9.64
N THR A 180 9.30 -6.89 10.46
CA THR A 180 9.10 -7.89 11.50
C THR A 180 7.94 -8.80 11.09
N VAL A 181 8.17 -10.11 11.03
CA VAL A 181 7.15 -11.13 10.70
C VAL A 181 7.20 -12.25 11.73
N GLY A 182 6.09 -12.53 12.40
CA GLY A 182 6.03 -13.58 13.41
C GLY A 182 7.02 -13.39 14.58
N GLY A 183 7.35 -12.13 14.89
CA GLY A 183 8.34 -11.77 15.90
C GLY A 183 9.80 -11.83 15.43
N THR A 184 10.08 -12.31 14.22
CA THR A 184 11.42 -12.29 13.62
C THR A 184 11.63 -10.98 12.86
N ARG A 185 12.74 -10.31 13.15
CA ARG A 185 13.13 -9.05 12.54
C ARG A 185 14.09 -9.30 11.37
N HIS A 186 13.81 -8.64 10.25
CA HIS A 186 14.62 -8.67 9.03
C HIS A 186 15.01 -7.24 8.65
N GLU A 187 16.30 -7.03 8.35
CA GLU A 187 16.81 -5.78 7.80
C GLU A 187 16.98 -5.94 6.29
N LEU A 188 16.28 -5.13 5.50
CA LEU A 188 16.29 -5.21 4.04
C LEU A 188 16.89 -3.94 3.45
N ASN A 189 17.73 -4.15 2.42
CA ASN A 189 18.42 -3.13 1.66
C ASN A 189 17.89 -3.05 0.23
N PRO A 190 18.24 -2.02 -0.56
CA PRO A 190 17.85 -1.93 -1.96
C PRO A 190 18.22 -3.19 -2.74
N GLY A 191 17.24 -3.77 -3.43
CA GLY A 191 17.40 -5.02 -4.16
C GLY A 191 16.84 -6.24 -3.43
N ASP A 192 16.61 -6.15 -2.12
CA ASP A 192 16.01 -7.24 -1.36
C ASP A 192 14.50 -7.31 -1.63
N SER A 193 13.97 -8.52 -1.61
CA SER A 193 12.54 -8.80 -1.71
C SER A 193 12.06 -9.63 -0.52
N PHE A 194 10.77 -9.55 -0.24
CA PHE A 194 10.13 -10.33 0.81
C PHE A 194 8.78 -10.85 0.33
N PHE A 195 8.31 -11.90 0.99
CA PHE A 195 6.95 -12.41 0.86
C PHE A 195 6.56 -13.17 2.13
N PHE A 196 5.30 -13.08 2.53
CA PHE A 196 4.78 -13.80 3.68
C PHE A 196 3.25 -13.86 3.64
N PRO A 197 2.62 -14.87 4.29
CA PRO A 197 1.18 -14.87 4.56
C PRO A 197 0.84 -13.76 5.56
N SER A 198 -0.09 -12.88 5.21
CA SER A 198 -0.48 -11.72 6.02
C SER A 198 -1.22 -12.11 7.31
N THR A 199 -1.59 -13.40 7.43
CA THR A 199 -2.12 -13.99 8.68
C THR A 199 -1.06 -14.09 9.79
N ILE A 200 0.22 -13.94 9.46
CA ILE A 200 1.30 -13.84 10.45
C ILE A 200 1.38 -12.39 10.92
N PRO A 201 1.36 -12.10 12.24
CA PRO A 201 1.52 -10.74 12.76
C PRO A 201 2.82 -10.12 12.23
N HIS A 202 2.70 -8.93 11.64
CA HIS A 202 3.83 -8.26 11.01
C HIS A 202 3.81 -6.75 11.26
N ALA A 203 4.98 -6.13 11.17
CA ALA A 203 5.16 -4.69 11.27
C ALA A 203 6.36 -4.27 10.43
N TYR A 204 6.42 -2.99 10.06
CA TYR A 204 7.52 -2.46 9.28
C TYR A 204 7.87 -1.02 9.69
N ARG A 205 9.13 -0.64 9.47
CA ARG A 205 9.61 0.72 9.68
C ARG A 205 10.82 1.03 8.79
N ASN A 206 11.09 2.31 8.62
CA ASN A 206 12.34 2.80 8.04
C ASN A 206 13.34 3.09 9.18
N PRO A 207 14.36 2.25 9.41
CA PRO A 207 15.37 2.50 10.44
C PRO A 207 16.48 3.45 9.96
N GLY A 208 16.50 3.78 8.67
CA GLY A 208 17.54 4.58 8.03
C GLY A 208 17.42 6.07 8.30
N LYS A 209 18.41 6.81 7.76
CA LYS A 209 18.46 8.28 7.84
C LYS A 209 17.96 8.98 6.57
N SER A 210 17.61 8.21 5.55
CA SER A 210 17.07 8.68 4.28
C SER A 210 15.70 8.09 4.01
N ILE A 211 14.95 8.68 3.10
CA ILE A 211 13.64 8.15 2.66
C ILE A 211 13.84 6.75 2.09
N ALA A 212 13.03 5.81 2.54
CA ALA A 212 12.92 4.50 1.95
C ALA A 212 11.74 4.45 0.97
N ARG A 213 11.92 3.76 -0.16
CA ARG A 213 10.87 3.48 -1.14
C ARG A 213 10.75 1.97 -1.29
N VAL A 214 9.55 1.45 -1.09
CA VAL A 214 9.30 0.01 -1.09
C VAL A 214 8.09 -0.26 -1.97
N LEU A 215 8.28 -1.10 -3.00
CA LEU A 215 7.16 -1.69 -3.74
C LEU A 215 6.48 -2.70 -2.83
N TRP A 216 5.15 -2.59 -2.68
CA TRP A 216 4.35 -3.46 -1.83
C TRP A 216 3.11 -3.92 -2.57
N ILE A 217 2.86 -5.21 -2.58
CA ILE A 217 1.72 -5.86 -3.25
C ILE A 217 1.01 -6.75 -2.26
N ASN A 218 -0.30 -6.62 -2.18
CA ASN A 218 -1.17 -7.46 -1.34
C ASN A 218 -2.20 -8.19 -2.21
N THR A 219 -2.52 -9.40 -1.82
CA THR A 219 -3.61 -10.19 -2.42
C THR A 219 -4.31 -11.03 -1.35
N PRO A 220 -5.66 -10.97 -1.22
CA PRO A 220 -6.56 -9.98 -1.83
C PRO A 220 -6.31 -8.56 -1.32
N PRO A 221 -6.90 -7.52 -1.93
CA PRO A 221 -6.84 -6.16 -1.43
C PRO A 221 -7.33 -6.05 0.01
N THR A 222 -6.52 -5.42 0.87
CA THR A 222 -6.76 -5.31 2.31
C THR A 222 -6.56 -3.92 2.85
N PHE A 223 -5.79 -3.09 2.13
CA PHE A 223 -5.57 -1.69 2.46
C PHE A 223 -6.57 -0.76 1.80
#